data_09f37dbec99c30f9381451a0ae88434c
#
_entry.id   09f37dbec99c30f9381451a0ae88434c
#
_cell.length_a   1.000
_cell.length_b   1.000
_cell.length_c   1.000
_cell.angle_alpha   90.00
_cell.angle_beta   90.00
_cell.angle_gamma   90.00
#
_symmetry.space_group_name_H-M   'P 1'
#
loop_
_entity.id
_entity.type
_entity.pdbx_description
1 polymer ?
#
loop_
_entity_poly.entity_id
_entity_poly.type
_entity_poly.pdbx_seq_one_letter_code
_entity_poly.pdbx_strand_id
1 'polypeptide(L)'
;VASDASKNQVQYAFQRENIEYKVFQAENAELENDSVDIITVAQALHWFDLDKFYSNVMRVGKKDGIIAVWSYDMHKINPQLDKITERLDVDGEILGSYWDKEAKYVKEKYKTIAFPFEEISVPVFKTTLHWNLLQLWDYMKTWSSVKKYYSENKLDPLDLVKPEIESLWGNELDKKKVTWNINIRLGIMK
;
A
#
# COMPACT_ATOMS: atom_id res chain seq x y z
N VAL A 1 -2.33 -4.71 -19.12
CA VAL A 1 -0.95 -4.33 -18.80
C VAL A 1 -0.82 -4.16 -17.30
N ALA A 2 0.30 -4.62 -16.71
CA ALA A 2 0.71 -4.32 -15.35
C ALA A 2 2.07 -3.63 -15.39
N SER A 3 2.26 -2.57 -14.61
CA SER A 3 3.50 -1.81 -14.62
C SER A 3 3.96 -1.41 -13.23
N ASP A 4 5.25 -1.22 -13.11
CA ASP A 4 5.90 -0.61 -11.95
C ASP A 4 7.12 0.19 -12.46
N ALA A 5 7.48 1.28 -11.78
CA ALA A 5 8.68 2.04 -12.09
C ALA A 5 9.96 1.26 -11.73
N SER A 6 9.86 0.31 -10.82
CA SER A 6 10.95 -0.57 -10.41
C SER A 6 11.07 -1.80 -11.30
N LYS A 7 12.19 -1.92 -12.01
CA LYS A 7 12.52 -3.12 -12.80
C LYS A 7 12.49 -4.39 -11.92
N ASN A 8 12.93 -4.29 -10.67
CA ASN A 8 12.93 -5.44 -9.76
C ASN A 8 11.51 -5.90 -9.44
N GLN A 9 10.57 -5.00 -9.20
CA GLN A 9 9.17 -5.37 -8.96
C GLN A 9 8.57 -6.09 -10.16
N VAL A 10 8.81 -5.60 -11.35
CA VAL A 10 8.34 -6.24 -12.59
C VAL A 10 8.99 -7.60 -12.79
N GLN A 11 10.29 -7.72 -12.54
CA GLN A 11 11.04 -8.98 -12.71
C GLN A 11 10.54 -10.10 -11.78
N TYR A 12 10.15 -9.76 -10.54
CA TYR A 12 9.67 -10.73 -9.55
C TYR A 12 8.13 -10.81 -9.49
N ALA A 13 7.43 -10.11 -10.37
CA ALA A 13 5.98 -10.19 -10.46
C ALA A 13 5.54 -11.60 -10.84
N PHE A 14 4.45 -12.05 -10.23
CA PHE A 14 3.87 -13.35 -10.56
C PHE A 14 3.32 -13.33 -11.98
N GLN A 15 3.94 -14.10 -12.88
CA GLN A 15 3.63 -14.09 -14.31
C GLN A 15 2.27 -14.72 -14.60
N ARG A 16 1.51 -14.08 -15.48
CA ARG A 16 0.21 -14.55 -16.00
C ARG A 16 0.19 -14.38 -17.52
N GLU A 17 -0.33 -15.36 -18.23
CA GLU A 17 -0.37 -15.37 -19.71
C GLU A 17 -1.17 -14.19 -20.31
N ASN A 18 -2.19 -13.72 -19.61
CA ASN A 18 -3.04 -12.62 -20.05
C ASN A 18 -2.59 -11.23 -19.55
N ILE A 19 -1.40 -11.12 -18.95
CA ILE A 19 -0.85 -9.86 -18.43
C ILE A 19 0.49 -9.56 -19.10
N GLU A 20 0.57 -8.42 -19.75
CA GLU A 20 1.82 -7.85 -20.21
C GLU A 20 2.43 -7.01 -19.10
N TYR A 21 3.67 -7.32 -18.70
CA TYR A 21 4.38 -6.63 -17.62
C TYR A 21 5.39 -5.64 -18.19
N LYS A 22 5.31 -4.37 -17.78
CA LYS A 22 6.15 -3.28 -18.30
C LYS A 22 6.81 -2.49 -17.18
N VAL A 23 7.99 -1.95 -17.48
CA VAL A 23 8.68 -1.01 -16.58
C VAL A 23 8.47 0.41 -17.12
N PHE A 24 7.60 1.17 -16.48
CA PHE A 24 7.43 2.61 -16.75
C PHE A 24 6.84 3.34 -15.54
N GLN A 25 7.03 4.65 -15.52
CA GLN A 25 6.37 5.52 -14.54
C GLN A 25 4.91 5.76 -14.93
N ALA A 26 4.02 5.75 -13.95
CA ALA A 26 2.59 5.94 -14.18
C ALA A 26 2.24 7.30 -14.84
N GLU A 27 3.11 8.30 -14.64
CA GLU A 27 3.02 9.63 -15.22
C GLU A 27 3.29 9.67 -16.73
N ASN A 28 3.91 8.62 -17.26
CA ASN A 28 4.32 8.54 -18.66
C ASN A 28 4.11 7.14 -19.24
N ALA A 29 2.88 6.62 -19.10
CA ALA A 29 2.56 5.30 -19.62
C ALA A 29 2.62 5.28 -21.16
N GLU A 30 3.40 4.34 -21.69
CA GLU A 30 3.52 4.08 -23.13
C GLU A 30 2.33 3.28 -23.65
N LEU A 31 1.14 3.87 -23.57
CA LEU A 31 -0.12 3.32 -24.03
C LEU A 31 -0.78 4.29 -25.03
N GLU A 32 -1.57 3.76 -25.95
CA GLU A 32 -2.33 4.56 -26.91
C GLU A 32 -3.39 5.43 -26.22
N ASN A 33 -3.78 6.53 -26.85
CA ASN A 33 -4.87 7.36 -26.38
C ASN A 33 -6.19 6.58 -26.44
N ASP A 34 -7.11 6.87 -25.51
CA ASP A 34 -8.45 6.29 -25.47
C ASP A 34 -8.48 4.74 -25.61
N SER A 35 -7.48 4.07 -25.00
CA SER A 35 -7.27 2.61 -25.17
C SER A 35 -7.64 1.79 -23.95
N VAL A 36 -7.76 2.41 -22.77
CA VAL A 36 -7.88 1.70 -21.49
C VAL A 36 -9.26 1.90 -20.86
N ASP A 37 -9.97 0.81 -20.61
CA ASP A 37 -11.31 0.85 -19.98
C ASP A 37 -11.22 1.01 -18.45
N ILE A 38 -10.19 0.43 -17.82
CA ILE A 38 -10.01 0.45 -16.37
C ILE A 38 -8.54 0.72 -16.03
N ILE A 39 -8.30 1.72 -15.19
CA ILE A 39 -6.99 2.01 -14.63
C ILE A 39 -7.03 1.71 -13.13
N THR A 40 -6.06 0.93 -12.65
CA THR A 40 -5.97 0.59 -11.23
C THR A 40 -4.63 1.02 -10.64
N VAL A 41 -4.65 1.59 -9.42
CA VAL A 41 -3.46 1.97 -8.66
C VAL A 41 -3.52 1.36 -7.27
N ALA A 42 -2.61 0.43 -7.01
CA ALA A 42 -2.54 -0.30 -5.75
C ALA A 42 -1.40 0.21 -4.88
N GLN A 43 -1.71 0.85 -3.75
CA GLN A 43 -0.73 1.31 -2.74
C GLN A 43 0.43 2.16 -3.32
N ALA A 44 0.16 2.94 -4.38
CA ALA A 44 1.21 3.66 -5.10
C ALA A 44 0.92 5.15 -5.36
N LEU A 45 -0.35 5.59 -5.31
CA LEU A 45 -0.76 6.94 -5.70
C LEU A 45 0.01 8.05 -4.98
N HIS A 46 0.39 7.84 -3.74
CA HIS A 46 1.11 8.81 -2.92
C HIS A 46 2.55 9.09 -3.37
N TRP A 47 3.09 8.30 -4.30
CA TRP A 47 4.41 8.48 -4.89
C TRP A 47 4.41 9.28 -6.18
N PHE A 48 3.24 9.50 -6.79
CA PHE A 48 3.12 10.04 -8.12
C PHE A 48 3.18 11.57 -8.16
N ASP A 49 3.70 12.11 -9.25
CA ASP A 49 3.40 13.48 -9.69
C ASP A 49 1.95 13.50 -10.18
N LEU A 50 1.05 13.93 -9.30
CA LEU A 50 -0.39 13.79 -9.51
C LEU A 50 -0.90 14.50 -10.76
N ASP A 51 -0.37 15.69 -11.07
CA ASP A 51 -0.80 16.46 -12.24
C ASP A 51 -0.45 15.72 -13.53
N LYS A 52 0.77 15.20 -13.62
CA LYS A 52 1.21 14.39 -14.77
C LYS A 52 0.47 13.07 -14.84
N PHE A 53 0.32 12.41 -13.70
CA PHE A 53 -0.41 11.14 -13.64
C PHE A 53 -1.86 11.30 -14.11
N TYR A 54 -2.60 12.26 -13.59
CA TYR A 54 -3.99 12.47 -14.01
C TYR A 54 -4.11 12.92 -15.46
N SER A 55 -3.20 13.75 -15.95
CA SER A 55 -3.14 14.08 -17.37
C SER A 55 -2.94 12.83 -18.23
N ASN A 56 -2.07 11.91 -17.81
CA ASN A 56 -1.84 10.66 -18.52
C ASN A 56 -3.06 9.71 -18.40
N VAL A 57 -3.71 9.64 -17.25
CA VAL A 57 -4.97 8.89 -17.07
C VAL A 57 -6.04 9.37 -18.06
N MET A 58 -6.22 10.68 -18.17
CA MET A 58 -7.21 11.27 -19.11
C MET A 58 -6.82 11.05 -20.58
N ARG A 59 -5.55 10.91 -20.88
CA ARG A 59 -5.06 10.64 -22.25
C ARG A 59 -5.32 9.18 -22.65
N VAL A 60 -4.99 8.23 -21.79
CA VAL A 60 -5.05 6.79 -22.13
C VAL A 60 -6.41 6.16 -21.83
N GLY A 61 -7.15 6.73 -20.87
CA GLY A 61 -8.45 6.22 -20.47
C GLY A 61 -9.51 6.51 -21.52
N LYS A 62 -10.36 5.54 -21.80
CA LYS A 62 -11.55 5.72 -22.63
C LYS A 62 -12.56 6.61 -21.91
N LYS A 63 -13.37 7.31 -22.67
CA LYS A 63 -14.52 8.00 -22.13
C LYS A 63 -15.43 7.02 -21.37
N ASP A 64 -15.90 7.45 -20.21
CA ASP A 64 -16.70 6.65 -19.28
C ASP A 64 -15.98 5.41 -18.70
N GLY A 65 -14.67 5.31 -18.92
CA GLY A 65 -13.83 4.32 -18.27
C GLY A 65 -13.64 4.60 -16.77
N ILE A 66 -13.08 3.67 -16.05
CA ILE A 66 -12.99 3.69 -14.59
C ILE A 66 -11.54 3.83 -14.13
N ILE A 67 -11.31 4.72 -13.16
CA ILE A 67 -10.09 4.73 -12.35
C ILE A 67 -10.40 4.27 -10.94
N ALA A 68 -9.64 3.29 -10.44
CA ALA A 68 -9.71 2.78 -9.07
C ALA A 68 -8.35 2.90 -8.40
N VAL A 69 -8.28 3.69 -7.35
CA VAL A 69 -7.06 3.81 -6.54
C VAL A 69 -7.34 3.30 -5.13
N TRP A 70 -6.41 2.52 -4.57
CA TRP A 70 -6.60 2.03 -3.21
C TRP A 70 -5.31 2.01 -2.41
N SER A 71 -5.51 2.14 -1.10
CA SER A 71 -4.52 1.89 -0.06
C SER A 71 -5.08 0.92 0.97
N TYR A 72 -4.22 0.38 1.80
CA TYR A 72 -4.63 -0.38 2.98
C TYR A 72 -4.03 0.22 4.24
N ASP A 73 -4.82 0.15 5.32
CA ASP A 73 -4.43 0.66 6.64
C ASP A 73 -3.34 -0.21 7.28
N MET A 74 -2.84 0.22 8.44
CA MET A 74 -2.10 -0.64 9.35
C MET A 74 -2.95 -1.89 9.68
N HIS A 75 -2.30 -3.03 9.76
CA HIS A 75 -2.97 -4.28 10.11
C HIS A 75 -3.61 -4.21 11.51
N LYS A 76 -4.66 -4.99 11.70
CA LYS A 76 -5.35 -5.16 12.98
C LYS A 76 -5.46 -6.64 13.33
N ILE A 77 -5.19 -6.95 14.60
CA ILE A 77 -5.20 -8.31 15.16
C ILE A 77 -6.18 -8.38 16.33
N ASN A 78 -5.87 -7.67 17.40
CA ASN A 78 -6.70 -7.45 18.57
C ASN A 78 -6.24 -6.17 19.29
N PRO A 79 -7.06 -5.58 20.18
CA PRO A 79 -6.76 -4.29 20.81
C PRO A 79 -5.42 -4.21 21.55
N GLN A 80 -4.97 -5.32 22.15
CA GLN A 80 -3.71 -5.34 22.91
C GLN A 80 -2.51 -5.31 21.98
N LEU A 81 -2.46 -6.17 20.96
CA LEU A 81 -1.39 -6.20 19.94
C LEU A 81 -1.41 -4.93 19.08
N ASP A 82 -2.61 -4.46 18.73
CA ASP A 82 -2.76 -3.24 17.91
C ASP A 82 -2.13 -2.02 18.62
N LYS A 83 -2.32 -1.88 19.93
CA LYS A 83 -1.71 -0.79 20.71
C LYS A 83 -0.18 -0.81 20.67
N ILE A 84 0.43 -2.00 20.61
CA ILE A 84 1.89 -2.11 20.50
C ILE A 84 2.33 -1.76 19.08
N THR A 85 1.66 -2.29 18.06
CA THR A 85 2.03 -2.01 16.66
C THR A 85 1.77 -0.57 16.24
N GLU A 86 0.84 0.14 16.89
CA GLU A 86 0.63 1.59 16.69
C GLU A 86 1.87 2.43 17.03
N ARG A 87 2.76 1.96 17.90
CA ARG A 87 4.05 2.62 18.19
C ARG A 87 5.00 2.59 16.98
N LEU A 88 4.74 1.71 16.02
CA LEU A 88 5.48 1.56 14.76
C LEU A 88 4.82 2.29 13.59
N ASP A 89 3.63 2.87 13.77
CA ASP A 89 2.88 3.58 12.71
C ASP A 89 3.51 4.94 12.35
N VAL A 90 2.96 5.60 11.35
CA VAL A 90 3.39 6.92 10.82
C VAL A 90 3.48 8.00 11.91
N ASP A 91 2.57 7.99 12.90
CA ASP A 91 2.62 8.90 14.06
C ASP A 91 3.14 8.18 15.32
N GLY A 92 3.67 6.99 15.17
CA GLY A 92 4.17 6.19 16.29
C GLY A 92 5.50 6.70 16.82
N GLU A 93 5.75 6.47 18.11
CA GLU A 93 6.95 6.94 18.82
C GLU A 93 8.25 6.30 18.34
N ILE A 94 8.19 5.08 17.74
CA ILE A 94 9.38 4.33 17.34
C ILE A 94 9.76 4.62 15.89
N LEU A 95 8.81 4.51 14.96
CA LEU A 95 9.08 4.61 13.53
C LEU A 95 8.49 5.85 12.86
N GLY A 96 7.76 6.70 13.57
CA GLY A 96 7.06 7.84 12.96
C GLY A 96 7.99 8.73 12.12
N SER A 97 9.19 9.05 12.59
CA SER A 97 10.17 9.87 11.87
C SER A 97 10.91 9.13 10.74
N TYR A 98 10.77 7.82 10.66
CA TYR A 98 11.42 6.98 9.65
C TYR A 98 10.49 6.64 8.47
N TRP A 99 9.21 6.89 8.60
CA TRP A 99 8.30 6.82 7.47
C TRP A 99 8.56 7.98 6.50
N ASP A 100 8.38 7.72 5.23
CA ASP A 100 8.41 8.79 4.24
C ASP A 100 7.20 9.72 4.46
N LYS A 101 7.37 11.01 4.17
CA LYS A 101 6.30 12.00 4.40
C LYS A 101 5.01 11.70 3.64
N GLU A 102 5.13 10.98 2.54
CA GLU A 102 4.02 10.53 1.69
C GLU A 102 3.16 9.45 2.37
N ALA A 103 3.69 8.71 3.36
CA ALA A 103 2.95 7.67 4.09
C ALA A 103 1.73 8.25 4.85
N LYS A 104 1.74 9.55 5.19
CA LYS A 104 0.58 10.23 5.76
C LYS A 104 -0.65 10.14 4.86
N TYR A 105 -0.49 10.20 3.54
CA TYR A 105 -1.61 10.09 2.60
C TYR A 105 -2.29 8.72 2.66
N VAL A 106 -1.50 7.67 2.90
CA VAL A 106 -2.03 6.32 3.14
C VAL A 106 -2.83 6.29 4.44
N LYS A 107 -2.29 6.84 5.53
CA LYS A 107 -2.97 6.97 6.81
C LYS A 107 -4.27 7.78 6.70
N GLU A 108 -4.28 8.84 5.91
CA GLU A 108 -5.45 9.66 5.59
C GLU A 108 -6.37 9.02 4.53
N LYS A 109 -6.08 7.76 4.11
CA LYS A 109 -6.92 6.99 3.18
C LYS A 109 -7.07 7.69 1.82
N TYR A 110 -6.03 8.40 1.39
CA TYR A 110 -6.01 9.24 0.19
C TYR A 110 -7.06 10.36 0.15
N LYS A 111 -7.74 10.68 1.26
CA LYS A 111 -8.81 11.69 1.29
C LYS A 111 -8.32 13.10 1.01
N THR A 112 -7.07 13.39 1.34
CA THR A 112 -6.43 14.69 1.15
C THR A 112 -5.72 14.84 -0.19
N ILE A 113 -5.64 13.75 -0.98
CA ILE A 113 -5.14 13.79 -2.34
C ILE A 113 -6.26 14.29 -3.27
N ALA A 114 -5.96 15.29 -4.11
CA ALA A 114 -6.87 15.70 -5.16
C ALA A 114 -7.24 14.51 -6.07
N PHE A 115 -8.52 14.41 -6.45
CA PHE A 115 -9.00 13.31 -7.30
C PHE A 115 -10.02 13.89 -8.29
N PRO A 116 -9.56 14.34 -9.47
CA PRO A 116 -10.37 15.14 -10.40
C PRO A 116 -11.35 14.31 -11.25
N PHE A 117 -11.96 13.30 -10.64
CA PHE A 117 -12.90 12.40 -11.30
C PHE A 117 -14.25 12.47 -10.60
N GLU A 118 -15.32 12.12 -11.30
CA GLU A 118 -16.62 11.91 -10.67
C GLU A 118 -16.56 10.66 -9.79
N GLU A 119 -16.53 10.86 -8.46
CA GLU A 119 -16.38 9.75 -7.52
C GLU A 119 -17.65 8.92 -7.41
N ILE A 120 -17.46 7.61 -7.44
CA ILE A 120 -18.50 6.62 -7.19
C ILE A 120 -18.33 6.09 -5.76
N SER A 121 -19.42 6.04 -5.00
CA SER A 121 -19.42 5.44 -3.67
C SER A 121 -19.13 3.95 -3.74
N VAL A 122 -18.24 3.49 -2.90
CA VAL A 122 -17.84 2.07 -2.80
C VAL A 122 -18.11 1.52 -1.41
N PRO A 123 -18.43 0.22 -1.27
CA PRO A 123 -18.53 -0.40 0.04
C PRO A 123 -17.17 -0.49 0.73
N VAL A 124 -17.18 -0.72 2.04
CA VAL A 124 -15.94 -0.96 2.79
C VAL A 124 -15.44 -2.37 2.50
N PHE A 125 -14.20 -2.47 2.03
CA PHE A 125 -13.53 -3.73 1.80
C PHE A 125 -12.52 -4.04 2.90
N LYS A 126 -12.32 -5.33 3.16
CA LYS A 126 -11.30 -5.82 4.07
C LYS A 126 -10.63 -7.05 3.48
N THR A 127 -9.33 -7.16 3.70
CA THR A 127 -8.63 -8.43 3.49
C THR A 127 -8.27 -9.03 4.82
N THR A 128 -8.32 -10.35 4.91
CA THR A 128 -8.04 -11.10 6.15
C THR A 128 -7.16 -12.29 5.83
N LEU A 129 -6.08 -12.42 6.59
CA LEU A 129 -5.18 -13.56 6.56
C LEU A 129 -5.09 -14.19 7.96
N HIS A 130 -4.65 -15.43 8.03
CA HIS A 130 -4.39 -16.11 9.29
C HIS A 130 -2.89 -16.38 9.37
N TRP A 131 -2.18 -15.57 10.15
CA TRP A 131 -0.73 -15.61 10.29
C TRP A 131 -0.29 -16.10 11.66
N ASN A 132 0.78 -16.86 11.66
CA ASN A 132 1.57 -17.10 12.86
C ASN A 132 2.50 -15.90 13.12
N LEU A 133 3.20 -15.94 14.24
CA LEU A 133 4.04 -14.82 14.65
C LEU A 133 5.20 -14.56 13.71
N LEU A 134 5.81 -15.60 13.13
CA LEU A 134 6.90 -15.45 12.17
C LEU A 134 6.44 -14.70 10.90
N GLN A 135 5.25 -15.04 10.39
CA GLN A 135 4.67 -14.35 9.23
C GLN A 135 4.38 -12.87 9.50
N LEU A 136 3.98 -12.52 10.74
CA LEU A 136 3.83 -11.12 11.15
C LEU A 136 5.19 -10.39 11.13
N TRP A 137 6.23 -11.00 11.71
CA TRP A 137 7.58 -10.41 11.70
C TRP A 137 8.10 -10.22 10.28
N ASP A 138 7.97 -11.22 9.42
CA ASP A 138 8.43 -11.14 8.04
C ASP A 138 7.71 -10.02 7.27
N TYR A 139 6.40 -9.84 7.51
CA TYR A 139 5.65 -8.74 6.94
C TYR A 139 6.16 -7.38 7.44
N MET A 140 6.33 -7.19 8.75
CA MET A 140 6.80 -5.90 9.29
C MET A 140 8.23 -5.55 8.85
N LYS A 141 9.10 -6.55 8.66
CA LYS A 141 10.45 -6.35 8.08
C LYS A 141 10.42 -5.83 6.64
N THR A 142 9.31 -5.96 5.92
CA THR A 142 9.19 -5.39 4.57
C THR A 142 9.02 -3.87 4.56
N TRP A 143 8.61 -3.25 5.67
CA TRP A 143 8.31 -1.84 5.75
C TRP A 143 9.52 -0.96 5.48
N SER A 144 9.32 0.13 4.72
CA SER A 144 10.40 1.09 4.39
C SER A 144 10.98 1.74 5.64
N SER A 145 10.14 2.08 6.61
CA SER A 145 10.54 2.67 7.89
C SER A 145 11.43 1.75 8.73
N VAL A 146 11.13 0.45 8.76
CA VAL A 146 11.98 -0.55 9.45
C VAL A 146 13.35 -0.62 8.80
N LYS A 147 13.41 -0.70 7.47
CA LYS A 147 14.67 -0.72 6.71
C LYS A 147 15.47 0.56 6.91
N LYS A 148 14.83 1.71 6.90
CA LYS A 148 15.46 3.01 7.11
C LYS A 148 16.01 3.14 8.53
N TYR A 149 15.22 2.79 9.55
CA TYR A 149 15.68 2.75 10.94
C TYR A 149 16.93 1.88 11.10
N TYR A 150 16.89 0.66 10.54
CA TYR A 150 18.04 -0.27 10.59
C TYR A 150 19.28 0.30 9.88
N SER A 151 19.10 0.94 8.73
CA SER A 151 20.23 1.52 7.99
C SER A 151 20.94 2.63 8.76
N GLU A 152 20.19 3.43 9.53
CA GLU A 152 20.70 4.56 10.30
C GLU A 152 21.24 4.14 11.67
N ASN A 153 20.53 3.29 12.39
CA ASN A 153 20.85 2.95 13.79
C ASN A 153 21.60 1.62 13.96
N LYS A 154 21.65 0.77 12.91
CA LYS A 154 22.22 -0.60 12.95
C LYS A 154 21.54 -1.52 13.99
N LEU A 155 20.31 -1.19 14.36
CA LEU A 155 19.47 -1.93 15.30
C LEU A 155 18.13 -2.25 14.63
N ASP A 156 17.57 -3.42 14.90
CA ASP A 156 16.22 -3.76 14.41
C ASP A 156 15.18 -3.08 15.31
N PRO A 157 14.37 -2.14 14.80
CA PRO A 157 13.36 -1.46 15.62
C PRO A 157 12.28 -2.42 16.13
N LEU A 158 12.10 -3.57 15.48
CA LEU A 158 11.12 -4.57 15.91
C LEU A 158 11.52 -5.23 17.22
N ASP A 159 12.82 -5.28 17.56
CA ASP A 159 13.29 -5.78 18.85
C ASP A 159 12.78 -4.95 20.03
N LEU A 160 12.43 -3.67 19.81
CA LEU A 160 11.87 -2.80 20.85
C LEU A 160 10.45 -3.18 21.28
N VAL A 161 9.72 -3.89 20.43
CA VAL A 161 8.33 -4.33 20.69
C VAL A 161 8.20 -5.85 20.79
N LYS A 162 9.25 -6.56 20.43
CA LYS A 162 9.26 -8.03 20.36
C LYS A 162 8.83 -8.72 21.65
N PRO A 163 9.39 -8.40 22.84
CA PRO A 163 9.01 -9.08 24.08
C PRO A 163 7.52 -8.91 24.41
N GLU A 164 6.96 -7.73 24.13
CA GLU A 164 5.56 -7.44 24.40
C GLU A 164 4.64 -8.21 23.44
N ILE A 165 4.97 -8.23 22.16
CA ILE A 165 4.20 -8.95 21.14
C ILE A 165 4.28 -10.46 21.39
N GLU A 166 5.45 -11.02 21.67
CA GLU A 166 5.63 -12.45 21.96
C GLU A 166 4.82 -12.88 23.19
N SER A 167 4.86 -12.09 24.26
CA SER A 167 4.08 -12.35 25.48
C SER A 167 2.57 -12.38 25.21
N LEU A 168 2.04 -11.46 24.40
CA LEU A 168 0.61 -11.40 24.06
C LEU A 168 0.20 -12.38 22.96
N TRP A 169 1.17 -12.80 22.13
CA TRP A 169 0.91 -13.79 21.09
C TRP A 169 0.71 -15.17 21.69
N GLY A 170 1.52 -15.53 22.68
CA GLY A 170 1.54 -16.87 23.27
C GLY A 170 2.38 -17.83 22.41
N ASN A 171 1.80 -18.95 21.96
CA ASN A 171 2.54 -19.88 21.12
C ASN A 171 2.76 -19.26 19.73
N GLU A 172 4.02 -19.16 19.30
CA GLU A 172 4.43 -18.55 18.04
C GLU A 172 3.84 -19.23 16.78
N LEU A 173 3.49 -20.51 16.88
CA LEU A 173 2.88 -21.28 15.80
C LEU A 173 1.37 -21.05 15.67
N ASP A 174 0.75 -20.50 16.71
CA ASP A 174 -0.69 -20.21 16.68
C ASP A 174 -1.00 -19.14 15.65
N LYS A 175 -2.01 -19.41 14.82
CA LYS A 175 -2.44 -18.45 13.81
C LYS A 175 -3.51 -17.51 14.38
N LYS A 176 -3.24 -16.22 14.28
CA LYS A 176 -4.22 -15.17 14.59
C LYS A 176 -4.77 -14.55 13.30
N LYS A 177 -6.01 -14.09 13.40
CA LYS A 177 -6.66 -13.34 12.33
C LYS A 177 -6.00 -11.96 12.21
N VAL A 178 -5.40 -11.67 11.07
CA VAL A 178 -4.82 -10.35 10.73
C VAL A 178 -5.65 -9.73 9.62
N THR A 179 -6.11 -8.51 9.84
CA THR A 179 -7.06 -7.84 8.93
C THR A 179 -6.56 -6.46 8.53
N TRP A 180 -6.73 -6.10 7.28
CA TRP A 180 -6.51 -4.76 6.74
C TRP A 180 -7.80 -4.20 6.17
N ASN A 181 -8.13 -2.94 6.47
CA ASN A 181 -9.14 -2.25 5.69
C ASN A 181 -8.52 -1.79 4.37
N ILE A 182 -9.28 -1.92 3.30
CA ILE A 182 -8.89 -1.45 1.97
C ILE A 182 -9.71 -0.18 1.70
N ASN A 183 -9.01 0.92 1.53
CA ASN A 183 -9.60 2.23 1.26
C ASN A 183 -9.53 2.47 -0.25
N ILE A 184 -10.67 2.51 -0.90
CA ILE A 184 -10.78 2.66 -2.36
C ILE A 184 -11.40 4.02 -2.67
N ARG A 185 -10.83 4.71 -3.66
CA ARG A 185 -11.48 5.80 -4.39
C ARG A 185 -11.70 5.32 -5.82
N LEU A 186 -12.93 5.43 -6.28
CA LEU A 186 -13.37 5.00 -7.60
C LEU A 186 -13.93 6.20 -8.34
N GLY A 187 -13.49 6.42 -9.57
CA GLY A 187 -13.94 7.56 -10.37
C GLY A 187 -14.19 7.21 -11.83
N ILE A 188 -15.03 8.01 -12.48
CA ILE A 188 -15.33 7.93 -13.92
C ILE A 188 -14.41 8.89 -14.66
N MET A 189 -13.70 8.40 -15.68
CA MET A 189 -12.93 9.19 -16.63
C MET A 189 -13.89 9.81 -17.66
N LYS A 190 -13.84 11.16 -17.81
CA LYS A 190 -14.75 11.89 -18.71
C LYS A 190 -14.05 12.47 -19.91
#